data_72a96f1c18f578cbb470e0a54626566a
#
_entry.id   72a96f1c18f578cbb470e0a54626566a
#
_cell.length_a   1.000
_cell.length_b   1.000
_cell.length_c   1.000
_cell.angle_alpha   90.00
_cell.angle_beta   90.00
_cell.angle_gamma   90.00
#
_symmetry.space_group_name_H-M   'P 1'
#
loop_
_entity.id
_entity.type
_entity.pdbx_description
1 polymer ?
#
loop_
_entity_poly.entity_id
_entity_poly.type
_entity_poly.pdbx_seq_one_letter_code
_entity_poly.pdbx_strand_id
1 'polypeptide(L)'
;EHMAWKGRIKPGCKAEYQRRHAEIWPEMVKVLKDAGICNYSIFYCNDELFGYYECEKGVAYAEKVQAESPVVDRWNDYMGILELEMDPVTGAQPKLEQVFRLD
;
A
#
# COMPACT_ATOMS: atom_id res chain seq x y z
N GLU A 1 -7.27 11.91 8.56
CA GLU A 1 -6.13 12.10 7.66
C GLU A 1 -6.18 11.08 6.53
N HIS A 2 -5.44 11.35 5.48
CA HIS A 2 -5.34 10.44 4.35
C HIS A 2 -3.91 10.41 3.83
N MET A 3 -3.61 9.38 3.06
CA MET A 3 -2.31 9.20 2.45
C MET A 3 -2.46 8.60 1.05
N ALA A 4 -1.62 9.05 0.13
CA ALA A 4 -1.55 8.47 -1.20
C ALA A 4 -0.09 8.13 -1.53
N TRP A 5 0.09 7.07 -2.31
CA TRP A 5 1.42 6.61 -2.69
C TRP A 5 1.43 6.17 -4.15
N LYS A 6 2.63 6.13 -4.71
CA LYS A 6 2.86 5.66 -6.08
C LYS A 6 3.74 4.42 -6.06
N GLY A 7 3.44 3.50 -6.96
CA GLY A 7 4.27 2.32 -7.15
C GLY A 7 4.38 1.98 -8.62
N ARG A 8 5.20 0.99 -8.92
CA ARG A 8 5.35 0.44 -10.27
C ARG A 8 5.52 -1.06 -10.16
N ILE A 9 4.86 -1.80 -11.03
CA ILE A 9 5.02 -3.25 -11.10
C ILE A 9 5.80 -3.64 -12.35
N LYS A 10 6.37 -4.83 -12.31
CA LYS A 10 7.09 -5.39 -13.45
C LYS A 10 6.13 -5.64 -14.61
N PRO A 11 6.57 -5.43 -15.87
CA PRO A 11 5.71 -5.68 -17.02
C PRO A 11 5.14 -7.10 -17.01
N GLY A 12 3.85 -7.23 -17.34
CA GLY A 12 3.16 -8.50 -17.38
C GLY A 12 2.64 -9.01 -16.04
N CYS A 13 2.81 -8.25 -14.95
CA CYS A 13 2.43 -8.70 -13.61
C CYS A 13 1.07 -8.18 -13.13
N LYS A 14 0.32 -7.47 -13.96
CA LYS A 14 -0.98 -6.89 -13.57
C LYS A 14 -1.96 -7.94 -13.02
N ALA A 15 -2.14 -9.03 -13.76
CA ALA A 15 -3.11 -10.07 -13.38
C ALA A 15 -2.71 -10.73 -12.05
N GLU A 16 -1.41 -11.01 -11.87
CA GLU A 16 -0.90 -11.60 -10.63
C GLU A 16 -1.03 -10.64 -9.46
N TYR A 17 -0.75 -9.36 -9.67
CA TYR A 17 -0.94 -8.33 -8.65
C TYR A 17 -2.40 -8.27 -8.19
N GLN A 18 -3.34 -8.25 -9.14
CA GLN A 18 -4.78 -8.23 -8.83
C GLN A 18 -5.20 -9.48 -8.07
N ARG A 19 -4.73 -10.65 -8.52
CA ARG A 19 -5.08 -11.93 -7.89
C ARG A 19 -4.62 -11.96 -6.43
N ARG A 20 -3.38 -11.55 -6.16
CA ARG A 20 -2.83 -11.54 -4.81
C ARG A 20 -3.60 -10.61 -3.88
N HIS A 21 -4.06 -9.46 -4.38
CA HIS A 21 -4.89 -8.53 -3.59
C HIS A 21 -6.32 -9.06 -3.42
N ALA A 22 -6.88 -9.74 -4.41
CA ALA A 22 -8.20 -10.37 -4.27
C ALA A 22 -8.18 -11.48 -3.22
N GLU A 23 -7.02 -12.11 -3.03
CA GLU A 23 -6.79 -13.17 -2.06
C GLU A 23 -5.98 -12.65 -0.86
N ILE A 24 -6.10 -11.37 -0.54
CA ILE A 24 -5.37 -10.77 0.58
C ILE A 24 -5.60 -11.56 1.87
N TRP A 25 -4.52 -11.76 2.62
CA TRP A 25 -4.58 -12.56 3.84
C TRP A 25 -5.49 -11.92 4.88
N PRO A 26 -6.36 -12.70 5.55
CA PRO A 26 -7.22 -12.17 6.62
C PRO A 26 -6.42 -11.47 7.71
N GLU A 27 -5.24 -11.99 8.06
CA GLU A 27 -4.36 -11.38 9.05
C GLU A 27 -3.83 -10.03 8.60
N MET A 28 -3.59 -9.84 7.28
CA MET A 28 -3.17 -8.56 6.74
C MET A 28 -4.31 -7.53 6.80
N VAL A 29 -5.52 -7.95 6.46
CA VAL A 29 -6.72 -7.10 6.60
C VAL A 29 -6.89 -6.65 8.05
N LYS A 30 -6.67 -7.56 9.00
CA LYS A 30 -6.78 -7.24 10.42
C LYS A 30 -5.76 -6.16 10.83
N VAL A 31 -4.51 -6.28 10.38
CA VAL A 31 -3.48 -5.27 10.67
C VAL A 31 -3.89 -3.89 10.15
N LEU A 32 -4.39 -3.84 8.91
CA LEU A 32 -4.82 -2.57 8.32
C LEU A 32 -5.97 -1.94 9.11
N LYS A 33 -6.94 -2.74 9.51
CA LYS A 33 -8.07 -2.25 10.32
C LYS A 33 -7.63 -1.80 11.71
N ASP A 34 -6.75 -2.55 12.35
CA ASP A 34 -6.21 -2.18 13.65
C ASP A 34 -5.39 -0.88 13.57
N ALA A 35 -4.77 -0.62 12.44
CA ALA A 35 -4.04 0.62 12.17
C ALA A 35 -4.98 1.82 11.93
N GLY A 36 -6.29 1.60 11.86
CA GLY A 36 -7.26 2.65 11.58
C GLY A 36 -7.40 2.98 10.10
N ILE A 37 -6.88 2.12 9.23
CA ILE A 37 -6.94 2.34 7.78
C ILE A 37 -8.30 1.92 7.24
N CYS A 38 -8.90 2.78 6.43
CA CYS A 38 -10.17 2.54 5.77
C CYS A 38 -10.18 3.22 4.40
N ASN A 39 -11.18 2.89 3.60
CA ASN A 39 -11.36 3.46 2.26
C ASN A 39 -10.07 3.38 1.44
N TYR A 40 -9.46 2.20 1.43
CA TYR A 40 -8.21 1.95 0.73
C TYR A 40 -8.51 1.50 -0.69
N SER A 41 -7.97 2.23 -1.67
CA SER A 41 -8.10 1.89 -3.09
C SER A 41 -6.75 1.95 -3.77
N ILE A 42 -6.53 1.05 -4.71
CA ILE A 42 -5.32 1.05 -5.53
C ILE A 42 -5.76 1.08 -7.00
N PHE A 43 -5.21 2.03 -7.75
CA PHE A 43 -5.50 2.22 -9.17
C PHE A 43 -4.28 1.87 -10.01
N TYR A 44 -4.50 1.42 -11.22
CA TYR A 44 -3.45 0.96 -12.13
C TYR A 44 -3.54 1.69 -13.47
N CYS A 45 -2.37 2.08 -14.00
CA CYS A 45 -2.27 2.61 -15.36
C CYS A 45 -0.84 2.37 -15.88
N ASN A 46 -0.71 1.61 -16.97
CA ASN A 46 0.58 1.39 -17.65
C ASN A 46 1.70 0.96 -16.69
N ASP A 47 1.45 -0.09 -15.92
CA ASP A 47 2.36 -0.64 -14.92
C ASP A 47 2.63 0.28 -13.73
N GLU A 48 1.96 1.42 -13.65
CA GLU A 48 2.03 2.29 -12.48
C GLU A 48 0.83 2.08 -11.57
N LEU A 49 1.08 2.18 -10.27
CA LEU A 49 0.07 2.03 -9.23
C LEU A 49 -0.09 3.34 -8.48
N PHE A 50 -1.31 3.63 -8.08
CA PHE A 50 -1.64 4.80 -7.29
C PHE A 50 -2.54 4.33 -6.15
N GLY A 51 -2.03 4.38 -4.93
CA GLY A 51 -2.77 3.96 -3.76
C GLY A 51 -3.29 5.15 -2.97
N TYR A 52 -4.47 5.00 -2.38
CA TYR A 52 -5.07 6.01 -1.51
C TYR A 52 -5.75 5.32 -0.35
N TYR A 53 -5.54 5.80 0.86
CA TYR A 53 -6.30 5.34 2.02
C TYR A 53 -6.48 6.45 3.03
N GLU A 54 -7.48 6.26 3.89
CA GLU A 54 -7.79 7.17 4.98
C GLU A 54 -7.35 6.56 6.30
N CYS A 55 -6.96 7.42 7.24
CA CYS A 55 -6.43 7.01 8.54
C CYS A 55 -7.27 7.62 9.66
N GLU A 56 -8.15 6.83 10.27
CA GLU A 56 -9.01 7.30 11.36
C GLU A 56 -8.22 7.69 12.60
N LYS A 57 -7.06 7.07 12.79
CA LYS A 57 -6.19 7.33 13.97
C LYS A 57 -4.96 8.15 13.60
N GLY A 58 -4.95 8.76 12.41
CA GLY A 58 -3.84 9.55 11.91
C GLY A 58 -2.82 8.73 11.11
N VAL A 59 -2.13 9.40 10.20
CA VAL A 59 -1.14 8.77 9.31
C VAL A 59 0.05 8.23 10.11
N ALA A 60 0.54 8.99 11.09
CA ALA A 60 1.68 8.57 11.89
C ALA A 60 1.43 7.26 12.64
N TYR A 61 0.24 7.11 13.21
CA TYR A 61 -0.16 5.88 13.89
C TYR A 61 -0.26 4.72 12.90
N ALA A 62 -0.89 4.95 11.75
CA ALA A 62 -1.05 3.92 10.72
C ALA A 62 0.31 3.43 10.21
N GLU A 63 1.24 4.34 9.98
CA GLU A 63 2.59 3.99 9.55
C GLU A 63 3.35 3.20 10.61
N LYS A 64 3.21 3.60 11.88
CA LYS A 64 3.87 2.91 12.99
C LYS A 64 3.39 1.47 13.12
N VAL A 65 2.07 1.27 13.09
CA VAL A 65 1.48 -0.09 13.20
C VAL A 65 1.98 -0.98 12.07
N GLN A 66 2.02 -0.46 10.85
CA GLN A 66 2.50 -1.22 9.71
C GLN A 66 3.99 -1.53 9.81
N ALA A 67 4.80 -0.54 10.22
CA ALA A 67 6.25 -0.72 10.32
C ALA A 67 6.63 -1.75 11.38
N GLU A 68 5.83 -1.91 12.42
CA GLU A 68 6.08 -2.83 13.52
C GLU A 68 5.46 -4.23 13.32
N SER A 69 4.71 -4.44 12.24
CA SER A 69 3.98 -5.67 12.01
C SER A 69 4.78 -6.70 11.22
N PRO A 70 5.05 -7.89 11.78
CA PRO A 70 5.66 -8.97 11.01
C PRO A 70 4.76 -9.50 9.89
N VAL A 71 3.44 -9.33 10.01
CA VAL A 71 2.51 -9.69 8.93
C VAL A 71 2.73 -8.79 7.73
N VAL A 72 2.88 -7.49 7.95
CA VAL A 72 3.17 -6.52 6.88
C VAL A 72 4.50 -6.83 6.23
N ASP A 73 5.53 -7.17 7.03
CA ASP A 73 6.84 -7.54 6.49
C ASP A 73 6.73 -8.73 5.53
N ARG A 74 5.98 -9.77 5.92
CA ARG A 74 5.78 -10.95 5.06
C ARG A 74 4.98 -10.60 3.80
N TRP A 75 3.97 -9.74 3.93
CA TRP A 75 3.18 -9.28 2.79
C TRP A 75 4.04 -8.48 1.82
N ASN A 76 4.89 -7.60 2.33
CA ASN A 76 5.79 -6.80 1.51
C ASN A 76 6.80 -7.67 0.76
N ASP A 77 7.32 -8.72 1.39
CA ASP A 77 8.21 -9.67 0.72
C ASP A 77 7.46 -10.42 -0.38
N TYR A 78 6.25 -10.86 -0.09
CA TYR A 78 5.41 -11.58 -1.05
C TYR A 78 5.06 -10.72 -2.27
N MET A 79 4.70 -9.45 -2.05
CA MET A 79 4.35 -8.53 -3.14
C MET A 79 5.58 -7.92 -3.81
N GLY A 80 6.68 -7.78 -3.08
CA GLY A 80 7.87 -7.09 -3.55
C GLY A 80 8.50 -7.69 -4.80
N ILE A 81 8.33 -8.99 -5.03
CA ILE A 81 8.86 -9.64 -6.23
C ILE A 81 8.16 -9.14 -7.51
N LEU A 82 6.98 -8.56 -7.38
CA LEU A 82 6.23 -7.99 -8.51
C LEU A 82 6.51 -6.50 -8.70
N GLU A 83 7.13 -5.85 -7.73
CA GLU A 83 7.19 -4.39 -7.64
C GLU A 83 8.58 -3.85 -7.99
N LEU A 84 8.59 -2.60 -8.48
CA LEU A 84 9.77 -1.82 -8.81
C LEU A 84 9.69 -0.47 -8.09
N GLU A 85 10.80 0.29 -8.13
CA GLU A 85 10.86 1.66 -7.61
C GLU A 85 10.53 1.78 -6.12
N MET A 86 10.85 0.76 -5.35
CA MET A 86 10.76 0.82 -3.90
C MET A 86 12.08 1.35 -3.33
N ASP A 87 11.99 2.04 -2.17
CA ASP A 87 13.20 2.47 -1.47
C ASP A 87 14.02 1.23 -1.10
N PRO A 88 15.31 1.17 -1.47
CA PRO A 88 16.11 -0.03 -1.26
C PRO A 88 16.41 -0.31 0.22
N VAL A 89 16.26 0.69 1.09
CA VAL A 89 16.53 0.53 2.53
C VAL A 89 15.26 0.20 3.31
N THR A 90 14.18 0.96 3.06
CA THR A 90 12.94 0.84 3.84
C THR A 90 11.87 -0.01 3.17
N GLY A 91 12.00 -0.27 1.86
CA GLY A 91 10.97 -0.93 1.07
C GLY A 91 9.75 -0.05 0.83
N ALA A 92 9.82 1.22 1.17
CA ALA A 92 8.70 2.14 1.05
C ALA A 92 8.54 2.62 -0.40
N GLN A 93 7.29 2.90 -0.76
CA GLN A 93 6.95 3.48 -2.04
C GLN A 93 6.89 5.01 -1.92
N PRO A 94 7.14 5.75 -3.02
CA PRO A 94 7.05 7.20 -2.98
C PRO A 94 5.67 7.68 -2.54
N LYS A 95 5.63 8.67 -1.66
CA LYS A 95 4.38 9.30 -1.22
C LYS A 95 3.98 10.37 -2.22
N LEU A 96 2.67 10.50 -2.43
CA LEU A 96 2.11 11.53 -3.29
C LEU A 96 1.72 12.74 -2.46
N GLU A 97 2.05 13.93 -2.97
CA GLU A 97 1.67 15.18 -2.36
C GLU A 97 0.32 15.62 -2.88
N GLN A 98 -0.60 15.98 -1.98
CA GLN A 98 -1.88 16.54 -2.38
C GLN A 98 -1.67 17.98 -2.84
N VAL A 99 -2.00 18.28 -4.09
CA VAL A 99 -1.82 19.61 -4.66
C VAL A 99 -3.14 20.34 -4.89
N PHE A 100 -4.26 19.66 -4.68
CA PHE A 100 -5.60 20.25 -4.79
C PHE A 100 -6.61 19.40 -4.05
N ARG A 101 -7.59 20.07 -3.44
CA ARG A 101 -8.74 19.42 -2.82
C ARG A 101 -9.97 20.30 -3.00
N LEU A 102 -11.09 19.70 -3.37
CA LEU A 102 -12.40 20.32 -3.41
C LEU A 102 -13.32 19.62 -2.40
N ASP A 103 -13.83 20.35 -1.45
CA ASP A 103 -14.79 19.83 -0.48
C ASP A 103 -16.22 19.85 -1.01
#